data_bcf18b6ff02bbb76351887a84327a0ab
#
_entry.id   bcf18b6ff02bbb76351887a84327a0ab
#
_cell.length_a   1.000
_cell.length_b   1.000
_cell.length_c   1.000
_cell.angle_alpha   90.00
_cell.angle_beta   90.00
_cell.angle_gamma   90.00
#
_symmetry.space_group_name_H-M   'P 1'
#
loop_
_entity.id
_entity.type
_entity.pdbx_description
1 polymer ?
#
loop_
_entity_poly.entity_id
_entity_poly.type
_entity_poly.pdbx_seq_one_letter_code
_entity_poly.pdbx_strand_id
1 'polypeptide(L)'
;MAFSKLGAAITLDVQEEVFNWLCDANRPIEVQDFTSPNMLNSDFSDLVLKYKDKLKSHTGTKGLHGPFFGLDLGNQETEFQKLISKRLLTALDICEQLSSEYMVIHSPFNEWMNLNKRQYPHVQSSTISAMGDILELPLKRASEIGCTLVLENCDDTDPNMRLSAIQDINHPNLKLSIDTGHAHLSHSNYKAPSVVDFISAAEGYLAHVHLQDVDGYADRHWLPGEGSITWPAVVDALKICSTKPHLIIEVRKNMHRIPNSINYLESLFQI
;
A
#
# COMPACT_ATOMS: atom_id res chain seq x y z
N MET A 1 -4.49 23.03 -3.09
CA MET A 1 -3.06 22.63 -3.13
C MET A 1 -2.87 21.69 -4.29
N ALA A 2 -1.78 21.79 -5.04
CA ALA A 2 -1.47 20.87 -6.13
C ALA A 2 -1.21 19.47 -5.57
N PHE A 3 -1.56 18.43 -6.33
CA PHE A 3 -1.12 17.07 -6.03
C PHE A 3 0.40 16.95 -6.07
N SER A 4 0.98 16.08 -5.24
CA SER A 4 2.37 15.67 -5.41
C SER A 4 2.53 14.93 -6.75
N LYS A 5 3.72 14.97 -7.32
CA LYS A 5 4.05 14.14 -8.50
C LYS A 5 3.75 12.67 -8.21
N LEU A 6 3.28 11.95 -9.23
CA LEU A 6 3.11 10.51 -9.12
C LEU A 6 4.47 9.82 -9.07
N GLY A 7 4.55 8.76 -8.27
CA GLY A 7 5.73 7.92 -8.12
C GLY A 7 5.54 6.51 -8.65
N ALA A 8 6.49 5.63 -8.36
CA ALA A 8 6.41 4.23 -8.74
C ALA A 8 7.02 3.30 -7.69
N ALA A 9 6.45 2.11 -7.59
CA ALA A 9 7.00 0.97 -6.91
C ALA A 9 8.08 0.32 -7.79
N ILE A 10 9.24 0.04 -7.20
CA ILE A 10 10.39 -0.51 -7.91
C ILE A 10 11.08 -1.63 -7.14
N THR A 11 11.74 -2.49 -7.86
CA THR A 11 12.75 -3.43 -7.36
C THR A 11 14.17 -2.94 -7.66
N LEU A 12 15.17 -3.55 -7.06
CA LEU A 12 16.57 -3.14 -7.25
C LEU A 12 17.03 -3.24 -8.70
N ASP A 13 16.47 -4.19 -9.45
CA ASP A 13 16.75 -4.47 -10.86
C ASP A 13 15.95 -3.61 -11.85
N VAL A 14 15.22 -2.59 -11.36
CA VAL A 14 14.54 -1.64 -12.24
C VAL A 14 15.50 -1.04 -13.25
N GLN A 15 15.06 -0.89 -14.49
CA GLN A 15 15.85 -0.32 -15.58
C GLN A 15 16.37 1.07 -15.21
N GLU A 16 17.65 1.33 -15.52
CA GLU A 16 18.36 2.55 -15.14
C GLU A 16 17.66 3.82 -15.67
N GLU A 17 17.11 3.76 -16.87
CA GLU A 17 16.39 4.85 -17.50
C GLU A 17 15.13 5.24 -16.71
N VAL A 18 14.38 4.25 -16.20
CA VAL A 18 13.18 4.46 -15.39
C VAL A 18 13.57 5.04 -14.03
N PHE A 19 14.61 4.46 -13.42
CA PHE A 19 15.10 4.94 -12.13
C PHE A 19 15.58 6.39 -12.21
N ASN A 20 16.41 6.73 -13.20
CA ASN A 20 16.90 8.08 -13.40
C ASN A 20 15.75 9.06 -13.66
N TRP A 21 14.78 8.68 -14.49
CA TRP A 21 13.60 9.50 -14.75
C TRP A 21 12.79 9.81 -13.47
N LEU A 22 12.66 8.85 -12.56
CA LEU A 22 12.03 9.08 -11.25
C LEU A 22 12.86 10.03 -10.38
N CYS A 23 14.17 9.84 -10.34
CA CYS A 23 15.09 10.64 -9.55
C CYS A 23 15.22 12.10 -10.04
N ASP A 24 15.33 12.30 -11.36
CA ASP A 24 15.49 13.64 -11.98
C ASP A 24 14.32 14.58 -11.65
N ALA A 25 13.13 14.00 -11.48
CA ALA A 25 11.95 14.75 -11.09
C ALA A 25 11.64 14.68 -9.57
N ASN A 26 12.48 14.05 -8.75
CA ASN A 26 12.23 13.77 -7.33
C ASN A 26 10.84 13.15 -7.09
N ARG A 27 10.46 12.17 -7.92
CA ARG A 27 9.18 11.47 -7.78
C ARG A 27 9.22 10.50 -6.61
N PRO A 28 8.10 10.25 -5.92
CA PRO A 28 8.06 9.21 -4.89
C PRO A 28 8.53 7.86 -5.41
N ILE A 29 9.34 7.15 -4.60
CA ILE A 29 9.83 5.81 -4.90
C ILE A 29 9.44 4.88 -3.76
N GLU A 30 8.79 3.76 -4.09
CA GLU A 30 8.50 2.68 -3.16
C GLU A 30 9.34 1.46 -3.45
N VAL A 31 10.05 0.96 -2.43
CA VAL A 31 10.91 -0.22 -2.55
C VAL A 31 10.10 -1.48 -2.27
N GLN A 32 10.19 -2.51 -3.15
CA GLN A 32 9.38 -3.74 -3.06
C GLN A 32 10.16 -5.04 -2.79
N ASP A 33 11.46 -5.00 -2.57
CA ASP A 33 12.26 -6.23 -2.41
C ASP A 33 12.20 -6.87 -1.01
N PHE A 34 11.53 -6.25 -0.03
CA PHE A 34 11.50 -6.72 1.35
C PHE A 34 10.16 -7.38 1.76
N THR A 35 9.41 -7.88 0.79
CA THR A 35 8.05 -8.38 1.00
C THR A 35 7.97 -9.82 1.49
N SER A 36 9.01 -10.65 1.26
CA SER A 36 8.96 -12.08 1.53
C SER A 36 9.60 -12.48 2.88
N PRO A 37 9.05 -13.51 3.57
CA PRO A 37 9.66 -14.04 4.78
C PRO A 37 11.06 -14.59 4.56
N ASN A 38 11.35 -15.16 3.39
CA ASN A 38 12.67 -15.70 3.07
C ASN A 38 13.72 -14.59 3.03
N MET A 39 13.39 -13.43 2.45
CA MET A 39 14.24 -12.25 2.46
C MET A 39 14.55 -11.80 3.89
N LEU A 40 13.52 -11.65 4.72
CA LEU A 40 13.66 -11.22 6.13
C LEU A 40 14.29 -12.27 7.06
N ASN A 41 14.38 -13.53 6.63
CA ASN A 41 15.11 -14.59 7.35
C ASN A 41 16.60 -14.68 6.97
N SER A 42 16.99 -14.09 5.84
CA SER A 42 18.37 -14.08 5.36
C SER A 42 19.12 -12.84 5.89
N ASP A 43 20.40 -12.78 5.64
CA ASP A 43 21.15 -11.54 5.77
C ASP A 43 20.83 -10.64 4.55
N PHE A 44 20.04 -9.60 4.80
CA PHE A 44 19.65 -8.61 3.78
C PHE A 44 20.49 -7.32 3.81
N SER A 45 21.57 -7.30 4.59
CA SER A 45 22.42 -6.11 4.78
C SER A 45 22.97 -5.58 3.46
N ASP A 46 23.44 -6.48 2.58
CA ASP A 46 23.94 -6.12 1.25
C ASP A 46 22.85 -5.47 0.38
N LEU A 47 21.61 -5.96 0.46
CA LEU A 47 20.49 -5.38 -0.28
C LEU A 47 20.18 -3.97 0.21
N VAL A 48 20.17 -3.76 1.52
CA VAL A 48 19.98 -2.42 2.11
C VAL A 48 21.11 -1.47 1.69
N LEU A 49 22.36 -1.92 1.70
CA LEU A 49 23.50 -1.11 1.24
C LEU A 49 23.37 -0.71 -0.24
N LYS A 50 22.95 -1.62 -1.10
CA LYS A 50 22.70 -1.34 -2.53
C LYS A 50 21.61 -0.29 -2.71
N TYR A 51 20.51 -0.39 -1.95
CA TYR A 51 19.46 0.63 -1.98
C TYR A 51 19.93 1.98 -1.43
N LYS A 52 20.70 2.01 -0.34
CA LYS A 52 21.31 3.24 0.17
C LYS A 52 22.18 3.93 -0.89
N ASP A 53 23.02 3.16 -1.60
CA ASP A 53 23.83 3.72 -2.67
C ASP A 53 22.98 4.19 -3.86
N LYS A 54 22.02 3.36 -4.29
CA LYS A 54 21.11 3.70 -5.40
C LYS A 54 20.28 4.95 -5.12
N LEU A 55 19.77 5.10 -3.91
CA LEU A 55 18.89 6.21 -3.50
C LEU A 55 19.62 7.42 -2.90
N LYS A 56 20.96 7.43 -2.83
CA LYS A 56 21.74 8.45 -2.11
C LYS A 56 21.51 9.88 -2.59
N SER A 57 21.22 10.08 -3.87
CA SER A 57 20.95 11.39 -4.48
C SER A 57 19.46 11.71 -4.58
N HIS A 58 18.59 10.75 -4.27
CA HIS A 58 17.15 10.93 -4.35
C HIS A 58 16.62 11.67 -3.12
N THR A 59 16.02 12.84 -3.33
CA THR A 59 15.48 13.72 -2.28
C THR A 59 13.96 13.68 -2.19
N GLY A 60 13.29 12.95 -3.09
CA GLY A 60 11.85 12.73 -3.05
C GLY A 60 11.43 11.76 -1.93
N THR A 61 10.12 11.66 -1.72
CA THR A 61 9.54 10.69 -0.77
C THR A 61 9.97 9.27 -1.10
N LYS A 62 10.31 8.52 -0.07
CA LYS A 62 10.60 7.09 -0.14
C LYS A 62 9.62 6.32 0.70
N GLY A 63 9.15 5.22 0.17
CA GLY A 63 8.29 4.24 0.85
C GLY A 63 8.86 2.84 0.77
N LEU A 64 8.29 1.96 1.56
CA LEU A 64 8.60 0.54 1.55
C LEU A 64 7.31 -0.26 1.45
N HIS A 65 7.26 -1.23 0.55
CA HIS A 65 6.24 -2.27 0.66
C HIS A 65 6.68 -3.24 1.76
N GLY A 66 5.89 -3.31 2.83
CA GLY A 66 6.18 -4.20 3.96
C GLY A 66 5.99 -5.67 3.62
N PRO A 67 6.41 -6.58 4.51
CA PRO A 67 6.22 -8.01 4.33
C PRO A 67 4.74 -8.38 4.42
N PHE A 68 4.28 -9.22 3.49
CA PHE A 68 2.89 -9.68 3.46
C PHE A 68 2.75 -11.19 3.25
N PHE A 69 3.67 -11.87 2.59
CA PHE A 69 3.54 -13.29 2.31
C PHE A 69 3.38 -14.13 3.58
N GLY A 70 2.20 -14.73 3.73
CA GLY A 70 1.85 -15.57 4.89
C GLY A 70 1.68 -14.81 6.21
N LEU A 71 1.57 -13.49 6.18
CA LEU A 71 1.33 -12.65 7.35
C LEU A 71 -0.12 -12.18 7.36
N ASP A 72 -0.89 -12.67 8.33
CA ASP A 72 -2.28 -12.28 8.56
C ASP A 72 -2.39 -11.39 9.79
N LEU A 73 -2.64 -10.10 9.61
CA LEU A 73 -2.82 -9.14 10.70
C LEU A 73 -4.04 -9.42 11.57
N GLY A 74 -4.95 -10.28 11.13
CA GLY A 74 -6.12 -10.73 11.90
C GLY A 74 -5.87 -12.02 12.69
N ASN A 75 -4.65 -12.56 12.69
CA ASN A 75 -4.34 -13.83 13.34
C ASN A 75 -4.52 -13.74 14.86
N GLN A 76 -5.31 -14.67 15.42
CA GLN A 76 -5.64 -14.68 16.84
C GLN A 76 -4.71 -15.56 17.69
N GLU A 77 -3.81 -16.31 17.05
CA GLU A 77 -2.84 -17.16 17.76
C GLU A 77 -1.62 -16.34 18.20
N THR A 78 -1.39 -16.30 19.50
CA THR A 78 -0.37 -15.42 20.12
C THR A 78 1.03 -15.59 19.54
N GLU A 79 1.45 -16.83 19.22
CA GLU A 79 2.79 -17.07 18.68
C GLU A 79 2.93 -16.54 17.24
N PHE A 80 1.85 -16.62 16.43
CA PHE A 80 1.83 -15.99 15.11
C PHE A 80 1.80 -14.47 15.22
N GLN A 81 1.04 -13.89 16.14
CA GLN A 81 1.03 -12.44 16.40
C GLN A 81 2.43 -11.92 16.70
N LYS A 82 3.18 -12.58 17.58
CA LYS A 82 4.57 -12.23 17.90
C LYS A 82 5.49 -12.30 16.67
N LEU A 83 5.32 -13.34 15.85
CA LEU A 83 6.11 -13.50 14.63
C LEU A 83 5.80 -12.37 13.61
N ILE A 84 4.52 -12.06 13.41
CA ILE A 84 4.09 -11.01 12.48
C ILE A 84 4.62 -9.64 12.95
N SER A 85 4.40 -9.31 14.24
CA SER A 85 4.92 -8.08 14.83
C SER A 85 6.45 -7.97 14.67
N LYS A 86 7.21 -9.04 14.92
CA LYS A 86 8.65 -9.09 14.69
C LYS A 86 9.03 -8.82 13.22
N ARG A 87 8.27 -9.35 12.25
CA ARG A 87 8.52 -9.10 10.82
C ARG A 87 8.30 -7.65 10.44
N LEU A 88 7.24 -7.04 10.96
CA LEU A 88 6.96 -5.63 10.75
C LEU A 88 8.03 -4.74 11.38
N LEU A 89 8.51 -5.06 12.59
CA LEU A 89 9.62 -4.35 13.24
C LEU A 89 10.91 -4.44 12.41
N THR A 90 11.25 -5.63 11.90
CA THR A 90 12.41 -5.79 11.00
C THR A 90 12.28 -4.91 9.75
N ALA A 91 11.09 -4.84 9.14
CA ALA A 91 10.85 -3.98 7.98
C ALA A 91 10.90 -2.49 8.34
N LEU A 92 10.45 -2.09 9.52
CA LEU A 92 10.59 -0.71 10.02
C LEU A 92 12.05 -0.32 10.26
N ASP A 93 12.91 -1.24 10.69
CA ASP A 93 14.36 -0.99 10.79
C ASP A 93 14.99 -0.78 9.40
N ILE A 94 14.44 -1.42 8.36
CA ILE A 94 14.82 -1.14 6.97
C ILE A 94 14.28 0.24 6.54
N CYS A 95 13.04 0.58 6.89
CA CYS A 95 12.47 1.91 6.63
C CYS A 95 13.36 3.03 7.22
N GLU A 96 13.82 2.88 8.47
CA GLU A 96 14.73 3.84 9.09
C GLU A 96 16.03 3.97 8.29
N GLN A 97 16.64 2.83 7.91
CA GLN A 97 17.89 2.82 7.17
C GLN A 97 17.78 3.44 5.77
N LEU A 98 16.62 3.35 5.11
CA LEU A 98 16.34 3.93 3.79
C LEU A 98 15.68 5.32 3.90
N SER A 99 15.37 5.78 5.11
CA SER A 99 14.59 7.01 5.38
C SER A 99 13.23 6.98 4.67
N SER A 100 12.51 5.87 4.80
CA SER A 100 11.17 5.69 4.24
C SER A 100 10.12 6.38 5.12
N GLU A 101 9.26 7.17 4.52
CA GLU A 101 8.23 7.96 5.19
C GLU A 101 6.95 7.13 5.45
N TYR A 102 6.74 6.06 4.69
CA TYR A 102 5.62 5.14 4.89
C TYR A 102 6.02 3.69 4.60
N MET A 103 5.22 2.77 5.15
CA MET A 103 5.32 1.33 4.87
C MET A 103 3.92 0.77 4.61
N VAL A 104 3.75 0.12 3.45
CA VAL A 104 2.50 -0.58 3.10
C VAL A 104 2.38 -1.87 3.89
N ILE A 105 1.22 -2.13 4.45
CA ILE A 105 0.84 -3.39 5.12
C ILE A 105 -0.52 -3.85 4.60
N HIS A 106 -0.73 -5.16 4.49
CA HIS A 106 -1.95 -5.73 3.91
C HIS A 106 -3.08 -5.85 4.93
N SER A 107 -4.29 -5.59 4.48
CA SER A 107 -5.53 -5.80 5.24
C SER A 107 -5.80 -7.30 5.48
N PRO A 108 -6.28 -7.69 6.66
CA PRO A 108 -6.73 -9.06 6.93
C PRO A 108 -8.20 -9.29 6.54
N PHE A 109 -8.93 -8.26 6.14
CA PHE A 109 -10.36 -8.39 5.81
C PHE A 109 -10.55 -9.00 4.42
N ASN A 110 -11.64 -9.78 4.27
CA ASN A 110 -11.92 -10.51 3.04
C ASN A 110 -13.42 -10.64 2.79
N GLU A 111 -13.77 -11.22 1.63
CA GLU A 111 -15.16 -11.42 1.22
C GLU A 111 -15.94 -12.31 2.19
N TRP A 112 -15.31 -13.37 2.74
CA TRP A 112 -16.00 -14.28 3.65
C TRP A 112 -16.48 -13.54 4.90
N MET A 113 -15.65 -12.68 5.48
CA MET A 113 -16.01 -11.90 6.67
C MET A 113 -17.21 -10.98 6.38
N ASN A 114 -17.20 -10.28 5.25
CA ASN A 114 -18.30 -9.39 4.87
C ASN A 114 -19.59 -10.16 4.58
N LEU A 115 -19.52 -11.25 3.83
CA LEU A 115 -20.70 -12.07 3.48
C LEU A 115 -21.35 -12.71 4.71
N ASN A 116 -20.54 -13.10 5.70
CA ASN A 116 -20.98 -13.84 6.87
C ASN A 116 -21.12 -12.99 8.15
N LYS A 117 -20.93 -11.67 8.08
CA LYS A 117 -20.93 -10.77 9.25
C LYS A 117 -22.19 -10.85 10.12
N ARG A 118 -23.35 -11.18 9.52
CA ARG A 118 -24.60 -11.37 10.30
C ARG A 118 -24.60 -12.64 11.14
N GLN A 119 -23.94 -13.70 10.64
CA GLN A 119 -23.89 -15.01 11.30
C GLN A 119 -22.74 -15.10 12.30
N TYR A 120 -21.68 -14.36 12.03
CA TYR A 120 -20.47 -14.33 12.85
C TYR A 120 -20.12 -12.86 13.23
N PRO A 121 -20.96 -12.18 14.00
CA PRO A 121 -20.82 -10.73 14.25
C PRO A 121 -19.56 -10.36 15.02
N HIS A 122 -18.96 -11.29 15.75
CA HIS A 122 -17.74 -11.09 16.52
C HIS A 122 -16.45 -11.16 15.69
N VAL A 123 -16.49 -11.71 14.47
CA VAL A 123 -15.26 -11.95 13.69
C VAL A 123 -14.56 -10.63 13.37
N GLN A 124 -15.28 -9.59 12.94
CA GLN A 124 -14.68 -8.30 12.66
C GLN A 124 -14.01 -7.70 13.91
N SER A 125 -14.68 -7.67 15.04
CA SER A 125 -14.12 -7.11 16.28
C SER A 125 -12.93 -7.91 16.79
N SER A 126 -12.97 -9.25 16.69
CA SER A 126 -11.83 -10.12 17.05
C SER A 126 -10.63 -9.88 16.12
N THR A 127 -10.87 -9.68 14.82
CA THR A 127 -9.83 -9.33 13.83
C THR A 127 -9.19 -7.98 14.18
N ILE A 128 -10.01 -6.96 14.49
CA ILE A 128 -9.51 -5.63 14.87
C ILE A 128 -8.69 -5.69 16.17
N SER A 129 -9.16 -6.48 17.17
CA SER A 129 -8.41 -6.68 18.40
C SER A 129 -7.04 -7.33 18.14
N ALA A 130 -7.00 -8.39 17.33
CA ALA A 130 -5.75 -9.04 16.94
C ALA A 130 -4.80 -8.09 16.17
N MET A 131 -5.35 -7.26 15.29
CA MET A 131 -4.57 -6.20 14.62
C MET A 131 -3.96 -5.22 15.63
N GLY A 132 -4.72 -4.81 16.65
CA GLY A 132 -4.25 -3.93 17.71
C GLY A 132 -3.06 -4.56 18.45
N ASP A 133 -3.18 -5.82 18.85
CA ASP A 133 -2.12 -6.56 19.55
C ASP A 133 -0.86 -6.70 18.68
N ILE A 134 -1.01 -7.05 17.40
CA ILE A 134 0.11 -7.21 16.45
C ILE A 134 0.80 -5.88 16.19
N LEU A 135 0.04 -4.79 16.04
CA LEU A 135 0.53 -3.49 15.59
C LEU A 135 1.03 -2.61 16.76
N GLU A 136 0.83 -2.97 18.02
CA GLU A 136 1.22 -2.14 19.17
C GLU A 136 2.70 -1.72 19.11
N LEU A 137 3.62 -2.68 19.04
CA LEU A 137 5.06 -2.40 18.95
C LEU A 137 5.47 -1.79 17.60
N PRO A 138 5.01 -2.30 16.44
CA PRO A 138 5.27 -1.66 15.14
C PRO A 138 4.81 -0.19 15.07
N LEU A 139 3.65 0.17 15.59
CA LEU A 139 3.19 1.56 15.58
C LEU A 139 4.02 2.47 16.48
N LYS A 140 4.43 1.97 17.64
CA LYS A 140 5.39 2.67 18.50
C LYS A 140 6.70 2.94 17.73
N ARG A 141 7.27 1.91 17.11
CA ARG A 141 8.50 2.02 16.31
C ARG A 141 8.33 2.98 15.13
N ALA A 142 7.20 2.90 14.42
CA ALA A 142 6.87 3.78 13.31
C ALA A 142 6.86 5.25 13.76
N SER A 143 6.30 5.55 14.94
CA SER A 143 6.34 6.91 15.52
C SER A 143 7.76 7.38 15.81
N GLU A 144 8.61 6.51 16.35
CA GLU A 144 10.01 6.84 16.69
C GLU A 144 10.82 7.25 15.47
N ILE A 145 10.58 6.61 14.32
CA ILE A 145 11.31 6.86 13.07
C ILE A 145 10.59 7.81 12.10
N GLY A 146 9.40 8.32 12.46
CA GLY A 146 8.60 9.19 11.60
C GLY A 146 7.98 8.48 10.38
N CYS A 147 7.79 7.15 10.44
CA CYS A 147 7.17 6.35 9.38
C CYS A 147 5.67 6.19 9.63
N THR A 148 4.87 6.11 8.57
CA THR A 148 3.42 5.84 8.63
C THR A 148 3.12 4.46 8.05
N LEU A 149 2.44 3.59 8.82
CA LEU A 149 1.89 2.35 8.29
C LEU A 149 0.62 2.65 7.50
N VAL A 150 0.53 2.17 6.27
CA VAL A 150 -0.62 2.37 5.40
C VAL A 150 -1.27 1.03 5.09
N LEU A 151 -2.51 0.84 5.57
CA LEU A 151 -3.28 -0.41 5.49
C LEU A 151 -3.97 -0.50 4.13
N GLU A 152 -3.47 -1.38 3.28
CA GLU A 152 -3.93 -1.58 1.92
C GLU A 152 -5.06 -2.60 1.83
N ASN A 153 -6.06 -2.37 0.95
CA ASN A 153 -7.06 -3.37 0.61
C ASN A 153 -6.48 -4.44 -0.32
N CYS A 154 -6.76 -5.69 0.01
CA CYS A 154 -6.41 -6.85 -0.83
C CYS A 154 -7.70 -7.59 -1.24
N ASP A 155 -8.23 -8.44 -0.36
CA ASP A 155 -9.46 -9.20 -0.58
C ASP A 155 -10.70 -8.52 0.04
N ASP A 156 -10.58 -7.26 0.40
CA ASP A 156 -11.64 -6.47 1.05
C ASP A 156 -12.83 -6.25 0.11
N THR A 157 -14.03 -6.55 0.58
CA THR A 157 -15.28 -6.29 -0.13
C THR A 157 -16.18 -5.26 0.56
N ASP A 158 -15.77 -4.76 1.74
CA ASP A 158 -16.42 -3.66 2.46
C ASP A 158 -15.33 -2.69 2.98
N PRO A 159 -15.17 -1.50 2.37
CA PRO A 159 -14.13 -0.55 2.77
C PRO A 159 -14.30 -0.04 4.20
N ASN A 160 -15.52 -0.12 4.78
CA ASN A 160 -15.78 0.33 6.14
C ASN A 160 -15.14 -0.59 7.20
N MET A 161 -14.83 -1.84 6.89
CA MET A 161 -14.17 -2.72 7.84
C MET A 161 -12.76 -2.21 8.18
N ARG A 162 -11.98 -1.78 7.17
CA ARG A 162 -10.66 -1.16 7.39
C ARG A 162 -10.77 0.20 8.08
N LEU A 163 -11.76 1.02 7.69
CA LEU A 163 -12.01 2.30 8.33
C LEU A 163 -12.29 2.10 9.83
N SER A 164 -13.14 1.13 10.20
CA SER A 164 -13.39 0.78 11.61
C SER A 164 -12.11 0.38 12.34
N ALA A 165 -11.24 -0.44 11.71
CA ALA A 165 -9.98 -0.83 12.31
C ALA A 165 -9.06 0.37 12.59
N ILE A 166 -8.94 1.31 11.64
CA ILE A 166 -8.16 2.54 11.82
C ILE A 166 -8.72 3.38 12.98
N GLN A 167 -10.04 3.50 13.06
CA GLN A 167 -10.72 4.29 14.09
C GLN A 167 -10.61 3.65 15.49
N ASP A 168 -10.74 2.33 15.58
CA ASP A 168 -10.67 1.59 16.84
C ASP A 168 -9.23 1.55 17.38
N ILE A 169 -8.21 1.30 16.54
CA ILE A 169 -6.79 1.34 16.93
C ILE A 169 -6.35 2.78 17.23
N ASN A 170 -6.91 3.76 16.52
CA ASN A 170 -6.77 5.20 16.75
C ASN A 170 -5.32 5.68 16.96
N HIS A 171 -4.42 5.33 16.04
CA HIS A 171 -3.02 5.70 16.10
C HIS A 171 -2.63 6.68 14.97
N PRO A 172 -1.90 7.78 15.22
CA PRO A 172 -1.58 8.80 14.20
C PRO A 172 -0.77 8.26 13.02
N ASN A 173 0.10 7.28 13.28
CA ASN A 173 0.93 6.62 12.25
C ASN A 173 0.28 5.38 11.63
N LEU A 174 -1.05 5.21 11.75
CA LEU A 174 -1.82 4.20 11.03
C LEU A 174 -2.84 4.88 10.12
N LYS A 175 -2.73 4.67 8.83
CA LYS A 175 -3.55 5.30 7.79
C LYS A 175 -4.06 4.25 6.80
N LEU A 176 -4.90 4.67 5.85
CA LEU A 176 -5.41 3.81 4.79
C LEU A 176 -4.59 3.97 3.51
N SER A 177 -4.42 2.85 2.84
CA SER A 177 -4.01 2.75 1.43
C SER A 177 -5.13 2.15 0.61
N ILE A 178 -5.24 2.55 -0.65
CA ILE A 178 -6.12 1.93 -1.65
C ILE A 178 -5.26 1.38 -2.78
N ASP A 179 -5.41 0.09 -3.06
CA ASP A 179 -5.02 -0.47 -4.35
C ASP A 179 -6.23 -0.47 -5.29
N THR A 180 -6.08 0.18 -6.44
CA THR A 180 -7.16 0.38 -7.42
C THR A 180 -7.54 -0.92 -8.11
N GLY A 181 -6.57 -1.80 -8.38
CA GLY A 181 -6.81 -3.10 -8.99
C GLY A 181 -7.53 -4.06 -8.05
N HIS A 182 -7.09 -4.16 -6.80
CA HIS A 182 -7.75 -4.99 -5.78
C HIS A 182 -9.19 -4.55 -5.53
N ALA A 183 -9.45 -3.23 -5.42
CA ALA A 183 -10.81 -2.71 -5.29
C ALA A 183 -11.67 -3.03 -6.52
N HIS A 184 -11.11 -2.92 -7.74
CA HIS A 184 -11.82 -3.26 -8.97
C HIS A 184 -12.11 -4.76 -9.11
N LEU A 185 -11.18 -5.62 -8.67
CA LEU A 185 -11.40 -7.07 -8.60
C LEU A 185 -12.52 -7.43 -7.63
N SER A 186 -12.51 -6.86 -6.44
CA SER A 186 -13.56 -7.06 -5.44
C SER A 186 -14.93 -6.60 -5.97
N HIS A 187 -14.96 -5.46 -6.67
CA HIS A 187 -16.18 -4.97 -7.34
C HIS A 187 -16.69 -5.97 -8.40
N SER A 188 -15.81 -6.44 -9.26
CA SER A 188 -16.17 -7.33 -10.39
C SER A 188 -16.60 -8.71 -9.92
N ASN A 189 -15.88 -9.31 -8.96
CA ASN A 189 -16.09 -10.69 -8.55
C ASN A 189 -17.13 -10.85 -7.44
N TYR A 190 -17.24 -9.87 -6.53
CA TYR A 190 -18.05 -9.99 -5.31
C TYR A 190 -19.10 -8.89 -5.17
N LYS A 191 -19.28 -8.03 -6.18
CA LYS A 191 -20.19 -6.87 -6.14
C LYS A 191 -19.88 -5.92 -4.97
N ALA A 192 -18.61 -5.80 -4.59
CA ALA A 192 -18.16 -4.79 -3.67
C ALA A 192 -18.42 -3.38 -4.22
N PRO A 193 -18.36 -2.33 -3.40
CA PRO A 193 -18.36 -0.96 -3.88
C PRO A 193 -17.26 -0.72 -4.95
N SER A 194 -17.43 0.32 -5.76
CA SER A 194 -16.46 0.67 -6.80
C SER A 194 -15.14 1.21 -6.22
N VAL A 195 -14.09 1.33 -7.05
CA VAL A 195 -12.84 1.98 -6.67
C VAL A 195 -13.08 3.39 -6.12
N VAL A 196 -13.99 4.14 -6.72
CA VAL A 196 -14.39 5.49 -6.27
C VAL A 196 -15.00 5.46 -4.87
N ASP A 197 -15.82 4.46 -4.59
CA ASP A 197 -16.43 4.31 -3.26
C ASP A 197 -15.40 3.90 -2.20
N PHE A 198 -14.40 3.06 -2.56
CA PHE A 198 -13.28 2.74 -1.67
C PHE A 198 -12.47 3.99 -1.33
N ILE A 199 -12.18 4.85 -2.31
CA ILE A 199 -11.48 6.13 -2.09
C ILE A 199 -12.32 7.03 -1.19
N SER A 200 -13.62 7.15 -1.45
CA SER A 200 -14.54 7.99 -0.68
C SER A 200 -14.67 7.51 0.77
N ALA A 201 -14.74 6.20 1.00
CA ALA A 201 -14.80 5.63 2.35
C ALA A 201 -13.50 5.84 3.14
N ALA A 202 -12.37 6.03 2.47
CA ALA A 202 -11.08 6.30 3.10
C ALA A 202 -10.85 7.80 3.41
N GLU A 203 -11.83 8.68 3.11
CA GLU A 203 -11.73 10.14 3.31
C GLU A 203 -11.25 10.50 4.73
N GLY A 204 -10.27 11.40 4.80
CA GLY A 204 -9.64 11.83 6.06
C GLY A 204 -8.55 10.89 6.59
N TYR A 205 -8.49 9.63 6.11
CA TYR A 205 -7.48 8.65 6.52
C TYR A 205 -6.62 8.15 5.36
N LEU A 206 -6.95 8.48 4.10
CA LEU A 206 -6.22 8.05 2.93
C LEU A 206 -4.85 8.74 2.86
N ALA A 207 -3.77 7.97 2.91
CA ALA A 207 -2.39 8.48 2.85
C ALA A 207 -1.58 7.92 1.68
N HIS A 208 -2.07 6.86 1.04
CA HIS A 208 -1.35 6.18 -0.03
C HIS A 208 -2.34 5.54 -1.01
N VAL A 209 -1.94 5.43 -2.29
CA VAL A 209 -2.71 4.73 -3.32
C VAL A 209 -1.76 4.00 -4.25
N HIS A 210 -1.92 2.69 -4.39
CA HIS A 210 -1.37 1.94 -5.50
C HIS A 210 -2.26 2.11 -6.74
N LEU A 211 -1.64 2.55 -7.83
CA LEU A 211 -2.30 2.77 -9.11
C LEU A 211 -1.86 1.65 -10.05
N GLN A 212 -2.69 0.64 -10.18
CA GLN A 212 -2.54 -0.46 -11.13
C GLN A 212 -3.88 -0.74 -11.82
N ASP A 213 -3.85 -1.32 -13.01
CA ASP A 213 -5.04 -1.68 -13.77
C ASP A 213 -5.21 -3.19 -13.88
N VAL A 214 -6.44 -3.63 -14.04
CA VAL A 214 -6.83 -5.04 -14.15
C VAL A 214 -8.00 -5.20 -15.11
N ASP A 215 -8.25 -6.44 -15.54
CA ASP A 215 -9.39 -6.81 -16.39
C ASP A 215 -10.67 -7.16 -15.61
N GLY A 216 -10.66 -7.01 -14.28
CA GLY A 216 -11.74 -7.41 -13.40
C GLY A 216 -11.80 -8.93 -13.13
N TYR A 217 -10.87 -9.72 -13.70
CA TYR A 217 -10.82 -11.17 -13.53
C TYR A 217 -9.71 -11.64 -12.59
N ALA A 218 -8.50 -11.08 -12.72
CA ALA A 218 -7.34 -11.47 -11.92
C ALA A 218 -6.46 -10.28 -11.56
N ASP A 219 -5.66 -10.41 -10.52
CA ASP A 219 -4.67 -9.43 -10.09
C ASP A 219 -3.53 -9.34 -11.12
N ARG A 220 -3.62 -8.36 -12.02
CA ARG A 220 -2.77 -8.25 -13.20
C ARG A 220 -1.56 -7.35 -13.00
N HIS A 221 -1.67 -6.33 -12.16
CA HIS A 221 -0.69 -5.27 -12.05
C HIS A 221 -0.29 -4.69 -13.43
N TRP A 222 -1.31 -4.37 -14.25
CA TRP A 222 -1.12 -3.70 -15.54
C TRP A 222 -0.95 -2.20 -15.34
N LEU A 223 -0.37 -1.56 -16.35
CA LEU A 223 -0.28 -0.10 -16.37
C LEU A 223 -1.67 0.54 -16.44
N PRO A 224 -1.91 1.64 -15.70
CA PRO A 224 -3.14 2.43 -15.83
C PRO A 224 -3.52 2.72 -17.27
N GLY A 225 -4.75 2.35 -17.65
CA GLY A 225 -5.29 2.44 -19.01
C GLY A 225 -5.18 1.16 -19.85
N GLU A 226 -4.57 0.09 -19.35
CA GLU A 226 -4.47 -1.19 -20.05
C GLU A 226 -5.58 -2.19 -19.65
N GLY A 227 -6.32 -1.91 -18.58
CA GLY A 227 -7.42 -2.73 -18.08
C GLY A 227 -8.79 -2.08 -18.25
N SER A 228 -9.66 -2.30 -17.28
CA SER A 228 -11.06 -1.85 -17.33
C SER A 228 -11.43 -0.81 -16.27
N ILE A 229 -10.46 -0.28 -15.50
CA ILE A 229 -10.70 0.76 -14.51
C ILE A 229 -11.02 2.10 -15.21
N THR A 230 -12.07 2.78 -14.75
CA THR A 230 -12.47 4.09 -15.28
C THR A 230 -11.61 5.19 -14.66
N TRP A 231 -10.39 5.39 -15.17
CA TRP A 231 -9.39 6.31 -14.63
C TRP A 231 -9.86 7.75 -14.43
N PRO A 232 -10.62 8.38 -15.36
CA PRO A 232 -11.15 9.72 -15.10
C PRO A 232 -11.95 9.82 -13.81
N ALA A 233 -12.81 8.83 -13.51
CA ALA A 233 -13.60 8.81 -12.28
C ALA A 233 -12.74 8.60 -11.02
N VAL A 234 -11.70 7.75 -11.10
CA VAL A 234 -10.73 7.54 -10.01
C VAL A 234 -9.95 8.82 -9.73
N VAL A 235 -9.46 9.48 -10.77
CA VAL A 235 -8.73 10.76 -10.65
C VAL A 235 -9.62 11.85 -10.06
N ASP A 236 -10.88 11.96 -10.50
CA ASP A 236 -11.82 12.94 -9.94
C ASP A 236 -12.12 12.66 -8.46
N ALA A 237 -12.27 11.40 -8.06
CA ALA A 237 -12.42 11.03 -6.65
C ALA A 237 -11.18 11.41 -5.82
N LEU A 238 -9.98 11.18 -6.33
CA LEU A 238 -8.73 11.56 -5.66
C LEU A 238 -8.58 13.08 -5.55
N LYS A 239 -8.99 13.86 -6.58
CA LYS A 239 -8.93 15.33 -6.56
C LYS A 239 -9.74 15.95 -5.44
N ILE A 240 -10.89 15.38 -5.10
CA ILE A 240 -11.77 15.90 -4.05
C ILE A 240 -11.38 15.45 -2.64
N CYS A 241 -10.47 14.44 -2.49
CA CYS A 241 -9.99 14.02 -1.19
C CYS A 241 -9.36 15.19 -0.42
N SER A 242 -9.69 15.33 0.85
CA SER A 242 -9.11 16.33 1.75
C SER A 242 -7.64 16.04 2.05
N THR A 243 -7.28 14.76 2.13
CA THR A 243 -5.90 14.28 2.22
C THR A 243 -5.22 14.33 0.85
N LYS A 244 -3.89 14.34 0.86
CA LYS A 244 -3.07 14.27 -0.36
C LYS A 244 -2.21 13.01 -0.30
N PRO A 245 -2.79 11.85 -0.69
CA PRO A 245 -2.08 10.57 -0.60
C PRO A 245 -0.87 10.53 -1.55
N HIS A 246 0.13 9.72 -1.21
CA HIS A 246 1.16 9.32 -2.16
C HIS A 246 0.54 8.45 -3.24
N LEU A 247 0.75 8.80 -4.50
CA LEU A 247 0.20 8.11 -5.67
C LEU A 247 1.33 7.33 -6.34
N ILE A 248 1.29 6.01 -6.26
CA ILE A 248 2.38 5.11 -6.64
C ILE A 248 1.89 4.14 -7.73
N ILE A 249 2.49 4.19 -8.91
CA ILE A 249 2.29 3.16 -9.95
C ILE A 249 2.90 1.85 -9.45
N GLU A 250 2.08 0.81 -9.36
CA GLU A 250 2.53 -0.52 -8.98
C GLU A 250 2.27 -1.53 -10.11
N VAL A 251 3.32 -1.93 -10.82
CA VAL A 251 3.22 -2.85 -11.96
C VAL A 251 4.29 -3.93 -11.89
N ARG A 252 3.98 -5.12 -12.40
CA ARG A 252 4.89 -6.28 -12.39
C ARG A 252 5.65 -6.48 -13.70
N LYS A 253 5.17 -5.90 -14.80
CA LYS A 253 5.75 -6.03 -16.13
C LYS A 253 5.79 -4.69 -16.84
N ASN A 254 6.62 -4.60 -17.89
CA ASN A 254 6.71 -3.40 -18.72
C ASN A 254 7.07 -2.12 -17.95
N MET A 255 7.88 -2.23 -16.90
CA MET A 255 8.29 -1.08 -16.06
C MET A 255 8.88 0.08 -16.89
N HIS A 256 9.51 -0.19 -18.03
CA HIS A 256 10.01 0.84 -18.94
C HIS A 256 8.92 1.80 -19.47
N ARG A 257 7.64 1.42 -19.35
CA ARG A 257 6.49 2.24 -19.75
C ARG A 257 5.88 3.05 -18.60
N ILE A 258 6.41 2.93 -17.38
CA ILE A 258 5.94 3.71 -16.22
C ILE A 258 5.90 5.22 -16.52
N PRO A 259 6.93 5.84 -17.14
CA PRO A 259 6.87 7.26 -17.49
C PRO A 259 5.64 7.64 -18.34
N ASN A 260 5.28 6.81 -19.32
CA ASN A 260 4.12 7.07 -20.18
C ASN A 260 2.80 6.97 -19.39
N SER A 261 2.70 5.99 -18.50
CA SER A 261 1.51 5.81 -17.66
C SER A 261 1.34 6.94 -16.64
N ILE A 262 2.44 7.41 -16.04
CA ILE A 262 2.42 8.57 -15.17
C ILE A 262 1.99 9.81 -15.93
N ASN A 263 2.57 10.09 -17.11
CA ASN A 263 2.18 11.21 -17.95
C ASN A 263 0.68 11.18 -18.33
N TYR A 264 0.16 9.98 -18.63
CA TYR A 264 -1.28 9.80 -18.88
C TYR A 264 -2.11 10.22 -17.67
N LEU A 265 -1.81 9.69 -16.47
CA LEU A 265 -2.56 10.03 -15.26
C LEU A 265 -2.39 11.50 -14.88
N GLU A 266 -1.17 12.05 -14.95
CA GLU A 266 -0.91 13.46 -14.67
C GLU A 266 -1.69 14.39 -15.61
N SER A 267 -1.91 13.99 -16.87
CA SER A 267 -2.78 14.72 -17.79
C SER A 267 -4.24 14.77 -17.32
N LEU A 268 -4.74 13.69 -16.70
CA LEU A 268 -6.08 13.65 -16.10
C LEU A 268 -6.15 14.51 -14.82
N PHE A 269 -5.07 14.55 -14.02
CA PHE A 269 -4.97 15.44 -12.85
C PHE A 269 -4.80 16.90 -13.24
N GLN A 270 -4.35 17.22 -14.45
CA GLN A 270 -3.98 18.55 -14.93
C GLN A 270 -2.80 19.16 -14.14
N ILE A 271 -1.77 18.34 -13.91
CA ILE A 271 -0.52 18.71 -13.23
C ILE A 271 0.71 18.42 -14.10
#